data_cb6ec55e9895526de487510bcf599504
#
_entry.id   cb6ec55e9895526de487510bcf599504
#
_cell.length_a   1.000
_cell.length_b   1.000
_cell.length_c   1.000
_cell.angle_alpha   90.00
_cell.angle_beta   90.00
_cell.angle_gamma   90.00
#
_symmetry.space_group_name_H-M   'P 1'
#
loop_
_entity.id
_entity.type
_entity.pdbx_description
1 polymer ?
#
loop_
_entity_poly.entity_id
_entity_poly.type
_entity_poly.pdbx_seq_one_letter_code
_entity_poly.pdbx_strand_id
1 'polypeptide(L)'
;MSEPSTFWAPLLLADPSPSLRLLVLRDLLETQADNPEIRELISLREKDPLVTDLLSAQESDGSWSQIHTSARSGLVLETAQALTRLGVLGFGPEFPAVRKGAEFLFSQQQDDGSWPRVSEMEDSERYQNYDMIPLQTSMPLRGLASCGYATDPRSERAYEWLLTQRLPDGAWPTGIASGNYGGVAGYRRLAHSRWGCRTNTTEALRCLALHPERRTGSEARRGLDLLLGRETREVDALGIEIARTIGAMPARGLFTYHARYDVALTMDLCWRIGASQEDERVADLVSFVREMRGSYGLWECRSRPQASRWLTFVLLRSLSRLDEASDWVSLEPRTPFRAYPRRRKRH
;
A
#
# COMPACT_ATOMS: atom_id res chain seq x y z
N MET A 1 10.84 -29.19 1.57
CA MET A 1 10.82 -29.50 0.12
C MET A 1 10.71 -28.18 -0.62
N SER A 2 11.81 -27.73 -1.23
CA SER A 2 11.82 -26.54 -2.08
C SER A 2 10.97 -26.82 -3.31
N GLU A 3 9.83 -26.14 -3.46
CA GLU A 3 9.05 -26.18 -4.68
C GLU A 3 9.93 -25.74 -5.87
N PRO A 4 9.77 -26.36 -7.05
CA PRO A 4 10.45 -25.90 -8.25
C PRO A 4 9.94 -24.49 -8.56
N SER A 5 10.75 -23.50 -8.25
CA SER A 5 10.44 -22.06 -8.22
C SER A 5 10.16 -21.41 -9.59
N THR A 6 10.04 -22.17 -10.69
CA THR A 6 10.11 -21.62 -12.04
C THR A 6 8.87 -21.76 -12.91
N PHE A 7 7.85 -22.52 -12.51
CA PHE A 7 6.65 -22.70 -13.34
C PHE A 7 5.85 -21.40 -13.58
N TRP A 8 5.89 -20.46 -12.64
CA TRP A 8 5.22 -19.18 -12.76
C TRP A 8 5.96 -18.17 -13.66
N ALA A 9 7.28 -18.29 -13.79
CA ALA A 9 8.11 -17.29 -14.48
C ALA A 9 7.69 -17.08 -15.95
N PRO A 10 7.54 -18.12 -16.79
CA PRO A 10 7.08 -17.93 -18.16
C PRO A 10 5.71 -17.26 -18.26
N LEU A 11 4.81 -17.54 -17.31
CA LEU A 11 3.46 -16.98 -17.28
C LEU A 11 3.46 -15.49 -16.92
N LEU A 12 4.34 -15.06 -16.01
CA LEU A 12 4.51 -13.64 -15.65
C LEU A 12 5.28 -12.88 -16.73
N LEU A 13 6.32 -13.49 -17.32
CA LEU A 13 7.10 -12.87 -18.40
C LEU A 13 6.32 -12.78 -19.72
N ALA A 14 5.24 -13.55 -19.89
CA ALA A 14 4.30 -13.42 -21.00
C ALA A 14 3.25 -12.30 -20.79
N ASP A 15 3.33 -11.52 -19.71
CA ASP A 15 2.43 -10.38 -19.50
C ASP A 15 2.70 -9.28 -20.56
N PRO A 16 1.64 -8.64 -21.10
CA PRO A 16 1.82 -7.55 -22.06
C PRO A 16 2.48 -6.31 -21.45
N SER A 17 2.40 -6.13 -20.11
CA SER A 17 2.99 -4.98 -19.42
C SER A 17 4.52 -5.09 -19.31
N PRO A 18 5.29 -4.21 -19.97
CA PRO A 18 6.74 -4.14 -19.79
C PRO A 18 7.13 -3.85 -18.35
N SER A 19 6.31 -3.09 -17.61
CA SER A 19 6.54 -2.76 -16.21
C SER A 19 6.51 -4.01 -15.34
N LEU A 20 5.52 -4.90 -15.51
CA LEU A 20 5.47 -6.15 -14.75
C LEU A 20 6.65 -7.07 -15.09
N ARG A 21 6.95 -7.25 -16.38
CA ARG A 21 8.08 -8.08 -16.82
C ARG A 21 9.42 -7.60 -16.24
N LEU A 22 9.65 -6.28 -16.26
CA LEU A 22 10.84 -5.67 -15.66
C LEU A 22 10.95 -5.99 -14.17
N LEU A 23 9.84 -5.84 -13.43
CA LEU A 23 9.81 -6.12 -12.00
C LEU A 23 10.02 -7.61 -11.71
N VAL A 24 9.48 -8.51 -12.52
CA VAL A 24 9.70 -9.96 -12.41
C VAL A 24 11.17 -10.31 -12.60
N LEU A 25 11.81 -9.78 -13.64
CA LEU A 25 13.23 -10.03 -13.89
C LEU A 25 14.09 -9.50 -12.75
N ARG A 26 13.82 -8.28 -12.28
CA ARG A 26 14.63 -7.64 -11.24
C ARG A 26 14.40 -8.24 -9.85
N ASP A 27 13.15 -8.40 -9.44
CA ASP A 27 12.78 -8.64 -8.03
C ASP A 27 12.56 -10.11 -7.68
N LEU A 28 12.27 -10.97 -8.68
CA LEU A 28 12.04 -12.41 -8.48
C LEU A 28 13.11 -13.30 -9.14
N LEU A 29 13.66 -12.87 -10.26
CA LEU A 29 14.70 -13.62 -10.98
C LEU A 29 16.09 -13.04 -10.75
N GLU A 30 16.19 -11.91 -10.03
CA GLU A 30 17.45 -11.24 -9.64
C GLU A 30 18.40 -11.03 -10.83
N THR A 31 17.82 -10.76 -12.01
CA THR A 31 18.55 -10.53 -13.24
C THR A 31 19.38 -9.26 -13.13
N GLN A 32 20.62 -9.30 -13.55
CA GLN A 32 21.54 -8.17 -13.45
C GLN A 32 21.08 -6.99 -14.29
N ALA A 33 21.32 -5.77 -13.81
CA ALA A 33 20.84 -4.53 -14.42
C ALA A 33 21.42 -4.26 -15.83
N ASP A 34 22.55 -4.84 -16.17
CA ASP A 34 23.19 -4.74 -17.50
C ASP A 34 22.62 -5.71 -18.54
N ASN A 35 21.69 -6.58 -18.16
CA ASN A 35 21.02 -7.49 -19.07
C ASN A 35 20.29 -6.70 -20.19
N PRO A 36 20.49 -7.09 -21.47
CA PRO A 36 19.84 -6.41 -22.60
C PRO A 36 18.32 -6.33 -22.51
N GLU A 37 17.64 -7.38 -22.03
CA GLU A 37 16.19 -7.41 -21.85
C GLU A 37 15.72 -6.40 -20.81
N ILE A 38 16.45 -6.24 -19.69
CA ILE A 38 16.15 -5.22 -18.69
C ILE A 38 16.23 -3.80 -19.31
N ARG A 39 17.29 -3.53 -20.09
CA ARG A 39 17.44 -2.23 -20.76
C ARG A 39 16.33 -1.97 -21.77
N GLU A 40 15.92 -2.96 -22.53
CA GLU A 40 14.79 -2.87 -23.44
C GLU A 40 13.49 -2.58 -22.71
N LEU A 41 13.18 -3.33 -21.64
CA LEU A 41 11.97 -3.14 -20.85
C LEU A 41 11.92 -1.78 -20.16
N ILE A 42 13.04 -1.23 -19.71
CA ILE A 42 13.13 0.13 -19.20
C ILE A 42 12.68 1.15 -20.26
N SER A 43 13.07 0.97 -21.52
CA SER A 43 12.65 1.86 -22.61
C SER A 43 11.19 1.66 -23.03
N LEU A 44 10.67 0.44 -22.92
CA LEU A 44 9.31 0.10 -23.31
C LEU A 44 8.26 0.48 -22.27
N ARG A 45 8.61 0.52 -20.97
CA ARG A 45 7.64 0.78 -19.89
C ARG A 45 6.94 2.13 -19.98
N GLU A 46 7.56 3.13 -20.61
CA GLU A 46 6.94 4.43 -20.84
C GLU A 46 5.79 4.36 -21.85
N LYS A 47 5.79 3.33 -22.71
CA LYS A 47 4.74 3.04 -23.67
C LYS A 47 3.71 2.04 -23.16
N ASP A 48 3.86 1.58 -21.93
CA ASP A 48 2.88 0.70 -21.28
C ASP A 48 1.53 1.42 -21.16
N PRO A 49 0.41 0.83 -21.62
CA PRO A 49 -0.92 1.43 -21.46
C PRO A 49 -1.26 1.82 -20.03
N LEU A 50 -0.73 1.09 -19.05
CA LEU A 50 -0.88 1.45 -17.63
C LEU A 50 -0.19 2.77 -17.24
N VAL A 51 0.74 3.24 -18.06
CA VAL A 51 1.54 4.45 -17.84
C VAL A 51 1.07 5.60 -18.73
N THR A 52 0.80 5.34 -20.02
CA THR A 52 0.49 6.38 -21.00
C THR A 52 -0.74 7.21 -20.61
N ASP A 53 -1.82 6.55 -20.19
CA ASP A 53 -3.04 7.24 -19.73
C ASP A 53 -2.76 8.13 -18.52
N LEU A 54 -1.90 7.64 -17.59
CA LEU A 54 -1.50 8.38 -16.42
C LEU A 54 -0.66 9.61 -16.77
N LEU A 55 0.30 9.45 -17.68
CA LEU A 55 1.16 10.57 -18.11
C LEU A 55 0.39 11.64 -18.87
N SER A 56 -0.60 11.24 -19.69
CA SER A 56 -1.45 12.18 -20.44
C SER A 56 -2.35 13.04 -19.54
N ALA A 57 -2.61 12.60 -18.30
CA ALA A 57 -3.43 13.31 -17.34
C ALA A 57 -2.64 14.22 -16.39
N GLN A 58 -1.29 14.32 -16.57
CA GLN A 58 -0.49 15.23 -15.76
C GLN A 58 -0.59 16.66 -16.26
N GLU A 59 -0.94 17.58 -15.37
CA GLU A 59 -1.01 19.00 -15.62
C GLU A 59 0.40 19.65 -15.70
N SER A 60 0.46 20.88 -16.22
CA SER A 60 1.73 21.59 -16.40
C SER A 60 2.46 21.88 -15.08
N ASP A 61 1.72 22.07 -13.97
CA ASP A 61 2.25 22.29 -12.62
C ASP A 61 2.72 21.00 -11.93
N GLY A 62 2.53 19.84 -12.58
CA GLY A 62 2.90 18.52 -12.08
C GLY A 62 1.79 17.79 -11.34
N SER A 63 0.64 18.40 -11.11
CA SER A 63 -0.52 17.75 -10.48
C SER A 63 -1.23 16.78 -11.42
N TRP A 64 -2.13 15.96 -10.85
CA TRP A 64 -3.09 15.14 -11.60
C TRP A 64 -4.51 15.49 -11.17
N SER A 65 -5.39 15.75 -12.13
CA SER A 65 -6.76 16.19 -11.89
C SER A 65 -7.85 15.21 -12.37
N GLN A 66 -7.49 14.11 -13.00
CA GLN A 66 -8.44 13.21 -13.66
C GLN A 66 -8.16 11.72 -13.48
N ILE A 67 -7.52 11.32 -12.42
CA ILE A 67 -7.40 9.91 -12.10
C ILE A 67 -8.69 9.46 -11.43
N HIS A 68 -9.75 9.20 -12.19
CA HIS A 68 -11.02 8.52 -11.81
C HIS A 68 -11.33 8.46 -10.30
N THR A 69 -10.89 9.44 -9.55
CA THR A 69 -11.30 9.67 -8.17
C THR A 69 -12.63 10.40 -8.22
N SER A 70 -13.52 10.11 -7.29
CA SER A 70 -14.72 10.95 -7.14
C SER A 70 -14.25 12.40 -7.12
N ALA A 71 -14.93 13.31 -7.80
CA ALA A 71 -14.63 14.73 -7.99
C ALA A 71 -14.30 15.55 -6.72
N ARG A 72 -13.94 14.91 -5.63
CA ARG A 72 -13.84 15.42 -4.26
C ARG A 72 -12.55 15.06 -3.51
N SER A 73 -11.66 14.25 -4.09
CA SER A 73 -10.31 14.10 -3.56
C SER A 73 -9.47 15.20 -4.18
N GLY A 74 -9.11 16.21 -3.43
CA GLY A 74 -8.34 17.35 -3.95
C GLY A 74 -7.08 16.92 -4.71
N LEU A 75 -6.54 17.81 -5.53
CA LEU A 75 -5.36 17.57 -6.40
C LEU A 75 -4.19 16.89 -5.69
N VAL A 76 -4.01 17.16 -4.38
CA VAL A 76 -2.98 16.51 -3.55
C VAL A 76 -3.17 15.00 -3.51
N LEU A 77 -4.40 14.54 -3.27
CA LEU A 77 -4.68 13.10 -3.14
C LEU A 77 -4.64 12.38 -4.49
N GLU A 78 -5.08 13.04 -5.56
CA GLU A 78 -4.98 12.50 -6.91
C GLU A 78 -3.53 12.38 -7.36
N THR A 79 -2.73 13.41 -7.13
CA THR A 79 -1.29 13.39 -7.39
C THR A 79 -0.57 12.32 -6.56
N ALA A 80 -0.93 12.16 -5.29
CA ALA A 80 -0.40 11.11 -4.43
C ALA A 80 -0.72 9.69 -4.96
N GLN A 81 -1.93 9.48 -5.48
CA GLN A 81 -2.31 8.21 -6.10
C GLN A 81 -1.56 7.96 -7.41
N ALA A 82 -1.37 8.99 -8.24
CA ALA A 82 -0.59 8.91 -9.45
C ALA A 82 0.87 8.51 -9.16
N LEU A 83 1.51 9.17 -8.23
CA LEU A 83 2.87 8.84 -7.81
C LEU A 83 2.95 7.43 -7.21
N THR A 84 1.99 7.03 -6.36
CA THR A 84 1.94 5.66 -5.86
C THR A 84 1.90 4.64 -6.99
N ARG A 85 1.08 4.88 -8.04
CA ARG A 85 1.00 4.02 -9.21
C ARG A 85 2.31 4.00 -9.99
N LEU A 86 2.91 5.16 -10.29
CA LEU A 86 4.20 5.22 -10.97
C LEU A 86 5.29 4.48 -10.19
N GLY A 87 5.37 4.67 -8.87
CA GLY A 87 6.32 3.97 -8.02
C GLY A 87 6.13 2.45 -8.04
N VAL A 88 4.89 1.96 -7.99
CA VAL A 88 4.58 0.51 -8.11
C VAL A 88 4.96 -0.02 -9.50
N LEU A 89 4.82 0.78 -10.55
CA LEU A 89 5.25 0.44 -11.91
C LEU A 89 6.77 0.57 -12.12
N GLY A 90 7.52 0.93 -11.07
CA GLY A 90 8.99 0.96 -11.06
C GLY A 90 9.61 2.27 -11.53
N PHE A 91 8.85 3.37 -11.56
CA PHE A 91 9.39 4.70 -11.88
C PHE A 91 9.92 5.39 -10.61
N GLY A 92 11.06 6.06 -10.73
CA GLY A 92 11.76 6.73 -9.65
C GLY A 92 12.00 8.22 -9.91
N PRO A 93 12.87 8.86 -9.09
CA PRO A 93 13.11 10.31 -9.13
C PRO A 93 13.72 10.81 -10.44
N GLU A 94 14.35 9.93 -11.20
CA GLU A 94 14.95 10.24 -12.52
C GLU A 94 13.87 10.52 -13.58
N PHE A 95 12.66 10.01 -13.39
CA PHE A 95 11.59 10.15 -14.36
C PHE A 95 10.92 11.54 -14.28
N PRO A 96 10.83 12.32 -15.38
CA PRO A 96 10.36 13.71 -15.34
C PRO A 96 8.98 13.90 -14.73
N ALA A 97 8.02 13.01 -15.03
CA ALA A 97 6.66 13.10 -14.50
C ALA A 97 6.63 12.87 -12.97
N VAL A 98 7.44 11.92 -12.47
CA VAL A 98 7.59 11.68 -11.03
C VAL A 98 8.15 12.92 -10.34
N ARG A 99 9.21 13.50 -10.89
CA ARG A 99 9.85 14.71 -10.32
C ARG A 99 8.89 15.88 -10.24
N LYS A 100 8.15 16.17 -11.31
CA LYS A 100 7.14 17.24 -11.32
C LYS A 100 6.04 17.01 -10.27
N GLY A 101 5.51 15.79 -10.20
CA GLY A 101 4.49 15.45 -9.22
C GLY A 101 4.98 15.49 -7.77
N ALA A 102 6.23 15.10 -7.53
CA ALA A 102 6.85 15.21 -6.21
C ALA A 102 7.00 16.67 -5.78
N GLU A 103 7.49 17.53 -6.67
CA GLU A 103 7.61 18.98 -6.37
C GLU A 103 6.24 19.63 -6.17
N PHE A 104 5.20 19.24 -6.94
CA PHE A 104 3.83 19.67 -6.66
C PHE A 104 3.40 19.26 -5.25
N LEU A 105 3.54 18.01 -4.84
CA LEU A 105 3.17 17.59 -3.49
C LEU A 105 3.96 18.35 -2.42
N PHE A 106 5.25 18.51 -2.57
CA PHE A 106 6.08 19.26 -1.62
C PHE A 106 5.69 20.75 -1.55
N SER A 107 5.23 21.35 -2.65
CA SER A 107 4.75 22.75 -2.64
C SER A 107 3.45 22.92 -1.85
N GLN A 108 2.70 21.84 -1.64
CA GLN A 108 1.45 21.83 -0.86
C GLN A 108 1.66 21.38 0.61
N GLN A 109 2.89 21.02 0.98
CA GLN A 109 3.21 20.57 2.34
C GLN A 109 3.19 21.75 3.32
N GLN A 110 2.61 21.54 4.50
CA GLN A 110 2.61 22.50 5.60
C GLN A 110 3.95 22.50 6.36
N ASP A 111 4.22 23.53 7.12
CA ASP A 111 5.47 23.70 7.86
C ASP A 111 5.72 22.56 8.87
N ASP A 112 4.65 22.00 9.43
CA ASP A 112 4.72 20.87 10.36
C ASP A 112 4.98 19.51 9.67
N GLY A 113 5.06 19.48 8.35
CA GLY A 113 5.28 18.27 7.55
C GLY A 113 4.00 17.57 7.09
N SER A 114 2.83 18.02 7.53
CA SER A 114 1.54 17.47 7.10
C SER A 114 1.09 18.01 5.72
N TRP A 115 0.03 17.45 5.19
CA TRP A 115 -0.69 18.01 4.05
C TRP A 115 -2.07 18.50 4.46
N PRO A 116 -2.60 19.54 3.75
CA PRO A 116 -3.90 20.12 4.06
C PRO A 116 -5.01 19.06 4.06
N ARG A 117 -5.94 19.21 4.99
CA ARG A 117 -7.12 18.34 5.05
C ARG A 117 -8.08 18.66 3.92
N VAL A 118 -8.70 17.64 3.34
CA VAL A 118 -9.71 17.80 2.28
C VAL A 118 -10.84 18.71 2.72
N SER A 119 -11.25 18.66 4.00
CA SER A 119 -12.26 19.52 4.58
C SER A 119 -11.86 21.01 4.65
N GLU A 120 -10.58 21.32 4.58
CA GLU A 120 -10.05 22.69 4.56
C GLU A 120 -9.93 23.23 3.13
N MET A 121 -9.92 22.33 2.14
CA MET A 121 -9.80 22.68 0.71
C MET A 121 -11.16 22.85 0.01
N GLU A 122 -12.22 22.30 0.58
CA GLU A 122 -13.58 22.35 0.02
C GLU A 122 -14.57 22.88 1.06
N ASP A 123 -15.26 23.97 0.72
CA ASP A 123 -16.34 24.62 1.49
C ASP A 123 -17.62 23.76 1.55
N SER A 124 -17.53 22.47 1.83
CA SER A 124 -18.68 21.59 1.82
C SER A 124 -19.03 21.05 3.20
N GLU A 125 -20.22 21.41 3.68
CA GLU A 125 -20.87 20.89 4.90
C GLU A 125 -20.90 19.35 4.99
N ARG A 126 -20.71 18.65 3.88
CA ARG A 126 -20.73 17.18 3.81
C ARG A 126 -19.44 16.52 4.33
N TYR A 127 -18.31 17.23 4.43
CA TYR A 127 -17.02 16.67 4.83
C TYR A 127 -16.58 17.02 6.24
N GLN A 128 -17.32 17.84 6.96
CA GLN A 128 -17.02 18.25 8.35
C GLN A 128 -16.85 17.08 9.32
N ASN A 129 -17.25 15.86 8.95
CA ASN A 129 -17.16 14.64 9.78
C ASN A 129 -16.15 13.61 9.26
N TYR A 130 -15.31 13.93 8.26
CA TYR A 130 -14.35 12.95 7.71
C TYR A 130 -12.95 13.15 8.29
N ASP A 131 -12.84 12.85 9.58
CA ASP A 131 -11.61 13.01 10.37
C ASP A 131 -10.62 11.85 10.18
N MET A 132 -10.25 11.54 8.95
CA MET A 132 -9.18 10.56 8.67
C MET A 132 -7.83 11.31 8.57
N ILE A 133 -7.45 12.00 9.65
CA ILE A 133 -6.35 12.95 9.66
C ILE A 133 -5.00 12.30 9.32
N PRO A 134 -4.57 11.20 9.95
CA PRO A 134 -3.32 10.55 9.57
C PRO A 134 -3.31 10.09 8.12
N LEU A 135 -4.45 9.63 7.58
CA LEU A 135 -4.57 9.16 6.21
C LEU A 135 -4.26 10.27 5.19
N GLN A 136 -4.69 11.50 5.46
CA GLN A 136 -4.52 12.63 4.54
C GLN A 136 -3.05 13.02 4.37
N THR A 137 -2.22 12.82 5.39
CA THR A 137 -0.76 12.99 5.29
C THR A 137 -0.06 11.73 4.78
N SER A 138 -0.49 10.55 5.21
CA SER A 138 0.17 9.31 4.80
C SER A 138 0.01 8.99 3.31
N MET A 139 -1.07 9.43 2.65
CA MET A 139 -1.23 9.19 1.22
C MET A 139 -0.21 9.94 0.36
N PRO A 140 -0.01 11.27 0.49
CA PRO A 140 1.07 11.98 -0.20
C PRO A 140 2.45 11.40 0.13
N LEU A 141 2.74 11.17 1.40
CA LEU A 141 4.00 10.58 1.85
C LEU A 141 4.26 9.21 1.20
N ARG A 142 3.24 8.35 1.11
CA ARG A 142 3.34 7.06 0.43
C ARG A 142 3.64 7.23 -1.05
N GLY A 143 2.99 8.17 -1.74
CA GLY A 143 3.25 8.46 -3.14
C GLY A 143 4.70 8.84 -3.38
N LEU A 144 5.22 9.77 -2.58
CA LEU A 144 6.61 10.20 -2.60
C LEU A 144 7.57 9.04 -2.30
N ALA A 145 7.33 8.30 -1.21
CA ALA A 145 8.17 7.18 -0.80
C ALA A 145 8.21 6.05 -1.83
N SER A 146 7.08 5.76 -2.49
CA SER A 146 7.00 4.76 -3.57
C SER A 146 7.87 5.10 -4.77
N CYS A 147 8.12 6.39 -4.98
CA CYS A 147 8.95 6.94 -6.06
C CYS A 147 10.40 7.25 -5.64
N GLY A 148 10.84 6.80 -4.47
CA GLY A 148 12.23 6.96 -4.03
C GLY A 148 12.52 8.24 -3.24
N TYR A 149 11.51 9.00 -2.84
CA TYR A 149 11.66 10.21 -2.01
C TYR A 149 11.50 9.95 -0.51
N ALA A 150 11.59 8.68 -0.06
CA ALA A 150 11.40 8.34 1.35
C ALA A 150 12.35 9.10 2.29
N THR A 151 13.61 9.30 1.88
CA THR A 151 14.66 9.96 2.66
C THR A 151 14.87 11.43 2.29
N ASP A 152 14.00 12.03 1.47
CA ASP A 152 14.03 13.49 1.23
C ASP A 152 13.74 14.23 2.56
N PRO A 153 14.47 15.29 2.92
CA PRO A 153 14.24 16.02 4.18
C PRO A 153 12.80 16.50 4.38
N ARG A 154 12.08 16.76 3.30
CA ARG A 154 10.66 17.14 3.34
C ARG A 154 9.78 15.94 3.70
N SER A 155 10.08 14.75 3.16
CA SER A 155 9.42 13.50 3.53
C SER A 155 9.73 13.12 4.98
N GLU A 156 10.96 13.33 5.44
CA GLU A 156 11.33 13.08 6.84
C GLU A 156 10.47 13.91 7.82
N ARG A 157 10.20 15.18 7.54
CA ARG A 157 9.28 15.98 8.36
C ARG A 157 7.87 15.37 8.41
N ALA A 158 7.40 14.82 7.27
CA ALA A 158 6.10 14.14 7.23
C ALA A 158 6.10 12.83 8.02
N TYR A 159 7.19 12.06 8.01
CA TYR A 159 7.35 10.89 8.87
C TYR A 159 7.33 11.27 10.36
N GLU A 160 8.05 12.32 10.76
CA GLU A 160 8.01 12.81 12.13
C GLU A 160 6.58 13.22 12.53
N TRP A 161 5.92 14.02 11.70
CA TRP A 161 4.53 14.40 11.95
C TRP A 161 3.63 13.15 12.09
N LEU A 162 3.74 12.18 11.17
CA LEU A 162 2.95 10.95 11.20
C LEU A 162 3.16 10.16 12.50
N LEU A 163 4.39 10.11 13.00
CA LEU A 163 4.73 9.46 14.27
C LEU A 163 4.16 10.19 15.48
N THR A 164 4.05 11.53 15.45
CA THR A 164 3.38 12.28 16.52
C THR A 164 1.89 12.00 16.62
N GLN A 165 1.26 11.54 15.53
CA GLN A 165 -0.15 11.14 15.49
C GLN A 165 -0.38 9.71 16.00
N ARG A 166 0.66 9.01 16.45
CA ARG A 166 0.56 7.65 16.97
C ARG A 166 0.07 7.65 18.42
N LEU A 167 -0.85 6.74 18.74
CA LEU A 167 -1.31 6.51 20.09
C LEU A 167 -0.23 5.81 20.94
N PRO A 168 -0.31 5.91 22.27
CA PRO A 168 0.63 5.20 23.18
C PRO A 168 0.64 3.67 22.99
N ASP A 169 -0.46 3.08 22.52
CA ASP A 169 -0.54 1.63 22.21
C ASP A 169 0.13 1.27 20.88
N GLY A 170 0.52 2.25 20.08
CA GLY A 170 1.21 2.08 18.80
C GLY A 170 0.34 2.19 17.56
N ALA A 171 -0.97 2.31 17.69
CA ALA A 171 -1.91 2.50 16.60
C ALA A 171 -2.03 3.97 16.17
N TRP A 172 -2.65 4.21 15.02
CA TRP A 172 -3.07 5.54 14.58
C TRP A 172 -4.59 5.69 14.72
N PRO A 173 -5.08 6.79 15.34
CA PRO A 173 -6.50 7.06 15.51
C PRO A 173 -7.15 7.53 14.20
N THR A 174 -8.45 7.77 14.21
CA THR A 174 -9.14 8.45 13.11
C THR A 174 -8.84 9.95 13.10
N GLY A 175 -8.86 10.58 14.27
CA GLY A 175 -8.53 11.99 14.49
C GLY A 175 -7.06 12.21 14.86
N ILE A 176 -6.83 13.13 15.80
CA ILE A 176 -5.49 13.49 16.29
C ILE A 176 -5.15 12.75 17.60
N ALA A 177 -3.89 12.41 17.79
CA ALA A 177 -3.44 11.67 18.97
C ALA A 177 -3.46 12.49 20.27
N SER A 178 -3.47 13.81 20.19
CA SER A 178 -3.39 14.74 21.36
C SER A 178 -4.73 15.08 22.02
N GLY A 179 -5.81 14.39 21.70
CA GLY A 179 -7.09 14.68 22.37
C GLY A 179 -8.34 14.17 21.62
N ASN A 180 -8.65 14.73 20.48
CA ASN A 180 -9.80 14.27 19.70
C ASN A 180 -9.40 13.07 18.81
N TYR A 181 -9.50 11.87 19.36
CA TYR A 181 -9.15 10.64 18.65
C TYR A 181 -10.12 10.28 17.49
N GLY A 182 -11.24 10.95 17.39
CA GLY A 182 -12.29 10.63 16.44
C GLY A 182 -13.03 9.32 16.72
N GLY A 183 -14.16 9.12 16.05
CA GLY A 183 -14.95 7.90 16.17
C GLY A 183 -14.40 6.77 15.33
N VAL A 184 -14.21 5.58 15.91
CA VAL A 184 -13.81 4.38 15.16
C VAL A 184 -14.99 3.43 15.05
N ALA A 185 -15.53 3.25 13.83
CA ALA A 185 -16.55 2.24 13.59
C ALA A 185 -16.01 0.83 13.94
N GLY A 186 -16.87 -0.03 14.49
CA GLY A 186 -16.45 -1.35 15.00
C GLY A 186 -15.65 -2.19 14.02
N TYR A 187 -16.00 -2.15 12.74
CA TYR A 187 -15.29 -2.86 11.67
C TYR A 187 -13.90 -2.28 11.33
N ARG A 188 -13.58 -1.06 11.78
CA ARG A 188 -12.26 -0.42 11.61
C ARG A 188 -11.41 -0.45 12.88
N ARG A 189 -11.94 -0.92 14.00
CA ARG A 189 -11.22 -0.95 15.26
C ARG A 189 -10.20 -2.10 15.26
N LEU A 190 -8.99 -1.81 15.68
CA LEU A 190 -7.98 -2.82 15.97
C LEU A 190 -8.33 -3.63 17.23
N ALA A 191 -7.86 -4.87 17.31
CA ALA A 191 -8.23 -5.77 18.40
C ALA A 191 -7.79 -5.27 19.78
N HIS A 192 -6.57 -4.80 19.90
CA HIS A 192 -5.92 -4.42 21.17
C HIS A 192 -5.68 -2.91 21.27
N SER A 193 -6.50 -2.10 20.59
CA SER A 193 -6.45 -0.65 20.66
C SER A 193 -7.86 -0.05 20.87
N ARG A 194 -7.98 0.80 21.86
CA ARG A 194 -9.25 1.47 22.15
C ARG A 194 -9.66 2.44 21.04
N TRP A 195 -8.71 3.19 20.51
CA TRP A 195 -8.92 4.27 19.56
C TRP A 195 -8.25 4.05 18.20
N GLY A 196 -7.48 2.97 18.09
CA GLY A 196 -6.75 2.65 16.85
C GLY A 196 -7.68 2.33 15.69
N CYS A 197 -7.45 3.02 14.60
CA CYS A 197 -8.16 2.84 13.34
C CYS A 197 -7.35 1.96 12.38
N ARG A 198 -7.87 0.80 11.98
CA ARG A 198 -7.20 -0.09 11.03
C ARG A 198 -6.80 0.62 9.74
N THR A 199 -7.65 1.50 9.20
CA THR A 199 -7.33 2.22 7.97
C THR A 199 -6.11 3.13 8.13
N ASN A 200 -6.11 3.99 9.16
CA ASN A 200 -4.99 4.90 9.40
C ASN A 200 -3.71 4.17 9.78
N THR A 201 -3.82 3.12 10.60
CA THR A 201 -2.68 2.28 10.95
C THR A 201 -2.09 1.58 9.74
N THR A 202 -2.93 1.00 8.87
CA THR A 202 -2.45 0.36 7.62
C THR A 202 -1.74 1.35 6.71
N GLU A 203 -2.27 2.56 6.50
CA GLU A 203 -1.62 3.55 5.62
C GLU A 203 -0.34 4.11 6.24
N ALA A 204 -0.30 4.35 7.54
CA ALA A 204 0.93 4.71 8.23
C ALA A 204 2.02 3.64 8.09
N LEU A 205 1.65 2.36 8.25
CA LEU A 205 2.56 1.24 8.05
C LEU A 205 3.05 1.14 6.60
N ARG A 206 2.21 1.43 5.61
CA ARG A 206 2.62 1.47 4.20
C ARG A 206 3.70 2.52 3.95
N CYS A 207 3.62 3.68 4.61
CA CYS A 207 4.67 4.70 4.55
C CYS A 207 5.96 4.20 5.20
N LEU A 208 5.88 3.73 6.46
CA LEU A 208 7.05 3.24 7.20
C LEU A 208 7.72 2.07 6.46
N ALA A 209 6.96 1.15 5.89
CA ALA A 209 7.46 0.00 5.15
C ALA A 209 8.24 0.35 3.87
N LEU A 210 8.09 1.58 3.35
CA LEU A 210 8.82 2.09 2.19
C LEU A 210 10.10 2.86 2.58
N HIS A 211 10.26 3.18 3.86
CA HIS A 211 11.46 3.88 4.32
C HIS A 211 12.59 2.87 4.65
N PRO A 212 13.83 3.06 4.15
CA PRO A 212 14.90 2.08 4.31
C PRO A 212 15.24 1.78 5.78
N GLU A 213 15.22 2.77 6.66
CA GLU A 213 15.57 2.61 8.08
C GLU A 213 14.35 2.40 8.98
N ARG A 214 13.26 3.18 8.77
CA ARG A 214 12.07 3.15 9.64
C ARG A 214 11.25 1.87 9.51
N ARG A 215 11.37 1.13 8.40
CA ARG A 215 10.59 -0.09 8.15
C ARG A 215 10.79 -1.18 9.21
N THR A 216 11.98 -1.30 9.76
CA THR A 216 12.32 -2.29 10.81
C THR A 216 12.34 -1.70 12.22
N GLY A 217 11.97 -0.42 12.35
CA GLY A 217 11.90 0.27 13.63
C GLY A 217 10.77 -0.23 14.52
N SER A 218 10.87 0.07 15.81
CA SER A 218 9.89 -0.31 16.84
C SER A 218 8.48 0.17 16.52
N GLU A 219 8.35 1.33 15.87
CA GLU A 219 7.09 1.95 15.51
C GLU A 219 6.34 1.15 14.44
N ALA A 220 7.05 0.73 13.39
CA ALA A 220 6.50 -0.09 12.33
C ALA A 220 6.14 -1.47 12.84
N ARG A 221 7.03 -2.11 13.62
CA ARG A 221 6.81 -3.42 14.22
C ARG A 221 5.61 -3.43 15.16
N ARG A 222 5.50 -2.44 16.03
CA ARG A 222 4.38 -2.33 16.97
C ARG A 222 3.05 -2.13 16.23
N GLY A 223 3.01 -1.28 15.23
CA GLY A 223 1.80 -1.06 14.42
C GLY A 223 1.39 -2.31 13.64
N LEU A 224 2.34 -3.05 13.08
CA LEU A 224 2.07 -4.31 12.38
C LEU A 224 1.57 -5.39 13.35
N ASP A 225 2.14 -5.48 14.54
CA ASP A 225 1.72 -6.42 15.59
C ASP A 225 0.23 -6.23 15.95
N LEU A 226 -0.20 -4.96 16.11
CA LEU A 226 -1.61 -4.62 16.31
C LEU A 226 -2.48 -4.98 15.10
N LEU A 227 -1.97 -4.76 13.87
CA LEU A 227 -2.69 -5.08 12.65
C LEU A 227 -2.94 -6.59 12.52
N LEU A 228 -1.95 -7.39 12.84
CA LEU A 228 -2.01 -8.86 12.85
C LEU A 228 -2.92 -9.43 13.95
N GLY A 229 -3.19 -8.66 15.01
CA GLY A 229 -4.09 -9.07 16.09
C GLY A 229 -5.53 -9.31 15.64
N ARG A 230 -5.96 -8.76 14.51
CA ARG A 230 -7.29 -8.98 13.93
C ARG A 230 -7.25 -8.86 12.42
N GLU A 231 -7.36 -9.96 11.76
CA GLU A 231 -7.45 -10.02 10.30
C GLU A 231 -8.76 -10.63 9.84
N THR A 232 -9.13 -10.35 8.62
CA THR A 232 -10.26 -10.99 7.94
C THR A 232 -9.73 -11.70 6.71
N ARG A 233 -9.99 -12.99 6.60
CA ARG A 233 -9.57 -13.81 5.45
C ARG A 233 -10.67 -13.80 4.39
N GLU A 234 -10.92 -12.61 3.83
CA GLU A 234 -11.90 -12.45 2.77
C GLU A 234 -11.24 -12.72 1.42
N VAL A 235 -11.55 -13.86 0.82
CA VAL A 235 -11.05 -14.29 -0.50
C VAL A 235 -11.33 -13.24 -1.57
N ASP A 236 -12.51 -12.62 -1.52
CA ASP A 236 -12.92 -11.61 -2.50
C ASP A 236 -12.17 -10.27 -2.34
N ALA A 237 -11.46 -10.08 -1.22
CA ALA A 237 -10.62 -8.91 -1.00
C ALA A 237 -9.18 -9.09 -1.48
N LEU A 238 -8.77 -10.31 -1.85
CA LEU A 238 -7.39 -10.60 -2.25
C LEU A 238 -7.01 -9.85 -3.54
N GLY A 239 -6.01 -8.97 -3.45
CA GLY A 239 -5.47 -8.24 -4.59
C GLY A 239 -6.27 -7.00 -5.02
N ILE A 240 -7.30 -6.59 -4.29
CA ILE A 240 -8.09 -5.39 -4.62
C ILE A 240 -7.21 -4.13 -4.60
N GLU A 241 -6.34 -4.00 -3.60
CA GLU A 241 -5.47 -2.83 -3.51
C GLU A 241 -4.43 -2.80 -4.63
N ILE A 242 -3.95 -3.96 -5.05
CA ILE A 242 -3.06 -4.07 -6.21
C ILE A 242 -3.80 -3.62 -7.47
N ALA A 243 -5.01 -4.14 -7.70
CA ALA A 243 -5.83 -3.78 -8.86
C ALA A 243 -6.14 -2.27 -8.92
N ARG A 244 -6.38 -1.63 -7.76
CA ARG A 244 -6.54 -0.18 -7.67
C ARG A 244 -5.25 0.56 -8.02
N THR A 245 -4.15 0.14 -7.42
CA THR A 245 -2.86 0.83 -7.55
C THR A 245 -2.34 0.81 -8.97
N ILE A 246 -2.46 -0.31 -9.68
CA ILE A 246 -2.05 -0.40 -11.10
C ILE A 246 -3.05 0.23 -12.08
N GLY A 247 -4.22 0.66 -11.60
CA GLY A 247 -5.26 1.27 -12.44
C GLY A 247 -6.18 0.27 -13.15
N ALA A 248 -6.10 -1.02 -12.84
CA ALA A 248 -7.05 -2.03 -13.33
C ALA A 248 -8.45 -1.88 -12.71
N MET A 249 -8.58 -1.07 -11.69
CA MET A 249 -9.82 -0.74 -11.00
C MET A 249 -9.85 0.75 -10.66
N PRO A 250 -10.97 1.46 -10.86
CA PRO A 250 -11.07 2.87 -10.49
C PRO A 250 -10.76 3.08 -9.00
N ALA A 251 -9.91 4.05 -8.70
CA ALA A 251 -9.65 4.48 -7.34
C ALA A 251 -10.84 5.33 -6.87
N ARG A 252 -11.74 4.73 -6.06
CA ARG A 252 -12.87 5.44 -5.48
C ARG A 252 -12.64 5.70 -4.00
N GLY A 253 -12.68 6.96 -3.62
CA GLY A 253 -12.44 7.40 -2.24
C GLY A 253 -10.99 7.18 -1.78
N LEU A 254 -10.71 7.55 -0.54
CA LEU A 254 -9.36 7.51 0.02
C LEU A 254 -8.87 6.07 0.28
N PHE A 255 -9.76 5.21 0.78
CA PHE A 255 -9.42 3.84 1.10
C PHE A 255 -10.69 2.99 1.21
N THR A 256 -10.81 1.95 0.41
CA THR A 256 -12.01 1.10 0.40
C THR A 256 -12.04 0.13 1.59
N TYR A 257 -13.23 -0.35 1.92
CA TYR A 257 -13.41 -1.39 2.93
C TYR A 257 -12.56 -2.64 2.61
N HIS A 258 -12.60 -3.10 1.37
CA HIS A 258 -11.89 -4.31 0.95
C HIS A 258 -10.36 -4.14 1.00
N ALA A 259 -9.83 -2.99 0.62
CA ALA A 259 -8.39 -2.72 0.67
C ALA A 259 -7.80 -2.87 2.08
N ARG A 260 -8.56 -2.51 3.12
CA ARG A 260 -8.13 -2.67 4.52
C ARG A 260 -7.91 -4.11 4.94
N TYR A 261 -8.58 -5.03 4.27
CA TYR A 261 -8.56 -6.46 4.57
C TYR A 261 -7.91 -7.27 3.47
N ASP A 262 -7.23 -6.62 2.55
CA ASP A 262 -6.47 -7.28 1.49
C ASP A 262 -5.27 -8.02 2.09
N VAL A 263 -5.33 -9.34 2.04
CA VAL A 263 -4.29 -10.21 2.59
C VAL A 263 -2.96 -10.02 1.85
N ALA A 264 -2.99 -9.75 0.54
CA ALA A 264 -1.77 -9.50 -0.22
C ALA A 264 -1.05 -8.23 0.27
N LEU A 265 -1.80 -7.19 0.64
CA LEU A 265 -1.25 -5.99 1.28
C LEU A 265 -0.64 -6.31 2.66
N THR A 266 -1.32 -7.13 3.46
CA THR A 266 -0.80 -7.54 4.77
C THR A 266 0.49 -8.34 4.62
N MET A 267 0.58 -9.24 3.64
CA MET A 267 1.80 -9.99 3.35
C MET A 267 2.95 -9.08 2.89
N ASP A 268 2.66 -8.07 2.05
CA ASP A 268 3.69 -7.09 1.63
C ASP A 268 4.22 -6.29 2.84
N LEU A 269 3.36 -5.92 3.80
CA LEU A 269 3.78 -5.29 5.05
C LEU A 269 4.63 -6.24 5.93
N CYS A 270 4.24 -7.51 6.05
CA CYS A 270 4.96 -8.48 6.87
C CYS A 270 6.44 -8.59 6.44
N TRP A 271 6.72 -8.85 5.16
CA TRP A 271 8.11 -9.00 4.74
C TRP A 271 8.91 -7.70 4.81
N ARG A 272 8.30 -6.55 4.49
CA ARG A 272 8.99 -5.24 4.52
C ARG A 272 9.37 -4.81 5.92
N ILE A 273 8.52 -5.08 6.90
CA ILE A 273 8.70 -4.69 8.31
C ILE A 273 9.53 -5.73 9.07
N GLY A 274 9.69 -6.93 8.49
CA GLY A 274 10.51 -7.99 9.06
C GLY A 274 9.75 -8.91 10.02
N ALA A 275 8.47 -9.18 9.75
CA ALA A 275 7.73 -10.21 10.48
C ALA A 275 8.24 -11.62 10.13
N SER A 276 8.14 -12.53 11.09
CA SER A 276 8.61 -13.92 10.95
C SER A 276 7.47 -14.93 10.85
N GLN A 277 7.66 -16.01 10.08
CA GLN A 277 6.78 -17.18 10.08
C GLN A 277 6.79 -17.95 11.42
N GLU A 278 7.70 -17.67 12.33
CA GLU A 278 7.64 -18.16 13.71
C GLU A 278 6.45 -17.57 14.47
N ASP A 279 5.96 -16.39 14.06
CA ASP A 279 4.69 -15.85 14.56
C ASP A 279 3.53 -16.64 13.93
N GLU A 280 2.75 -17.33 14.75
CA GLU A 280 1.63 -18.18 14.32
C GLU A 280 0.63 -17.44 13.43
N ARG A 281 0.43 -16.13 13.64
CA ARG A 281 -0.48 -15.30 12.84
C ARG A 281 0.04 -15.13 11.41
N VAL A 282 1.37 -14.95 11.28
CA VAL A 282 2.04 -14.84 9.99
C VAL A 282 2.07 -16.21 9.30
N ALA A 283 2.37 -17.28 10.04
CA ALA A 283 2.31 -18.65 9.52
C ALA A 283 0.92 -19.01 8.98
N ASP A 284 -0.12 -18.64 9.72
CA ASP A 284 -1.52 -18.84 9.31
C ASP A 284 -1.86 -18.05 8.03
N LEU A 285 -1.35 -16.81 7.89
CA LEU A 285 -1.53 -16.01 6.65
C LEU A 285 -0.82 -16.65 5.46
N VAL A 286 0.40 -17.11 5.65
CA VAL A 286 1.18 -17.81 4.62
C VAL A 286 0.46 -19.08 4.17
N SER A 287 -0.06 -19.87 5.11
CA SER A 287 -0.83 -21.09 4.80
C SER A 287 -2.08 -20.75 4.00
N PHE A 288 -2.84 -19.75 4.45
CA PHE A 288 -4.04 -19.29 3.73
C PHE A 288 -3.74 -18.83 2.30
N VAL A 289 -2.67 -18.04 2.13
CA VAL A 289 -2.26 -17.57 0.79
C VAL A 289 -1.84 -18.74 -0.09
N ARG A 290 -1.08 -19.72 0.44
CA ARG A 290 -0.67 -20.91 -0.31
C ARG A 290 -1.86 -21.79 -0.74
N GLU A 291 -2.85 -21.97 0.12
CA GLU A 291 -4.09 -22.71 -0.19
C GLU A 291 -4.90 -22.06 -1.31
N MET A 292 -4.80 -20.74 -1.47
CA MET A 292 -5.50 -19.99 -2.52
C MET A 292 -4.80 -20.01 -3.87
N ARG A 293 -3.62 -20.62 -3.97
CA ARG A 293 -2.85 -20.70 -5.20
C ARG A 293 -3.54 -21.64 -6.20
N GLY A 294 -3.77 -21.14 -7.40
CA GLY A 294 -4.40 -21.91 -8.47
C GLY A 294 -3.50 -22.98 -9.09
N SER A 295 -4.06 -23.81 -9.96
CA SER A 295 -3.41 -25.01 -10.55
C SER A 295 -2.14 -24.68 -11.35
N TYR A 296 -2.04 -23.48 -11.91
CA TYR A 296 -0.84 -23.02 -12.66
C TYR A 296 0.17 -22.28 -11.79
N GLY A 297 0.02 -22.32 -10.47
CA GLY A 297 0.90 -21.60 -9.55
C GLY A 297 0.65 -20.11 -9.47
N LEU A 298 -0.44 -19.60 -10.03
CA LEU A 298 -0.84 -18.19 -9.99
C LEU A 298 -1.99 -17.98 -9.00
N TRP A 299 -2.10 -16.74 -8.49
CA TRP A 299 -3.25 -16.31 -7.70
C TRP A 299 -4.20 -15.49 -8.56
N GLU A 300 -5.48 -15.70 -8.37
CA GLU A 300 -6.53 -14.99 -9.09
C GLU A 300 -7.07 -13.80 -8.29
N CYS A 301 -7.02 -12.62 -8.88
CA CYS A 301 -7.78 -11.48 -8.42
C CYS A 301 -9.22 -11.60 -8.95
N ARG A 302 -10.12 -12.22 -8.17
CA ARG A 302 -11.49 -12.54 -8.59
C ARG A 302 -12.30 -11.33 -9.05
N SER A 303 -12.10 -10.19 -8.39
CA SER A 303 -12.78 -8.94 -8.72
C SER A 303 -12.24 -8.28 -10.00
N ARG A 304 -10.99 -8.53 -10.38
CA ARG A 304 -10.30 -7.95 -11.53
C ARG A 304 -9.26 -8.92 -12.10
N PRO A 305 -9.66 -9.87 -12.96
CA PRO A 305 -8.77 -10.92 -13.48
C PRO A 305 -7.49 -10.38 -14.15
N GLN A 306 -7.55 -9.21 -14.78
CA GLN A 306 -6.39 -8.53 -15.39
C GLN A 306 -5.29 -8.15 -14.38
N ALA A 307 -5.61 -8.08 -13.09
CA ALA A 307 -4.64 -7.84 -12.02
C ALA A 307 -4.02 -9.13 -11.45
N SER A 308 -4.42 -10.32 -11.92
CA SER A 308 -4.01 -11.60 -11.33
C SER A 308 -2.50 -11.85 -11.42
N ARG A 309 -1.86 -11.46 -12.53
CA ARG A 309 -0.40 -11.58 -12.66
C ARG A 309 0.34 -10.61 -11.75
N TRP A 310 -0.17 -9.41 -11.57
CA TRP A 310 0.35 -8.44 -10.60
C TRP A 310 0.19 -8.93 -9.16
N LEU A 311 -0.97 -9.49 -8.83
CA LEU A 311 -1.20 -10.13 -7.53
C LEU A 311 -0.21 -11.28 -7.31
N THR A 312 -0.01 -12.13 -8.32
CA THR A 312 0.93 -13.24 -8.25
C THR A 312 2.36 -12.75 -8.02
N PHE A 313 2.79 -11.71 -8.75
CA PHE A 313 4.11 -11.09 -8.54
C PHE A 313 4.29 -10.59 -7.10
N VAL A 314 3.32 -9.85 -6.56
CA VAL A 314 3.39 -9.30 -5.20
C VAL A 314 3.45 -10.41 -4.16
N LEU A 315 2.62 -11.44 -4.29
CA LEU A 315 2.59 -12.56 -3.34
C LEU A 315 3.88 -13.40 -3.41
N LEU A 316 4.39 -13.70 -4.62
CA LEU A 316 5.67 -14.40 -4.76
C LEU A 316 6.81 -13.62 -4.12
N ARG A 317 6.90 -12.31 -4.38
CA ARG A 317 7.91 -11.44 -3.78
C ARG A 317 7.79 -11.40 -2.25
N SER A 318 6.57 -11.31 -1.72
CA SER A 318 6.36 -11.29 -0.28
C SER A 318 6.74 -12.62 0.38
N LEU A 319 6.37 -13.74 -0.25
CA LEU A 319 6.68 -15.07 0.27
C LEU A 319 8.18 -15.42 0.17
N SER A 320 8.88 -14.97 -0.88
CA SER A 320 10.32 -15.25 -1.03
C SER A 320 11.19 -14.44 -0.07
N ARG A 321 10.73 -13.27 0.36
CA ARG A 321 11.48 -12.33 1.22
C ARG A 321 11.07 -12.38 2.70
N LEU A 322 10.03 -13.13 3.02
CA LEU A 322 9.62 -13.31 4.41
C LEU A 322 10.68 -14.17 5.11
N ASP A 323 11.04 -13.81 6.33
CA ASP A 323 12.06 -14.46 7.19
C ASP A 323 13.53 -14.27 6.80
N GLU A 324 13.86 -13.43 5.83
CA GLU A 324 15.26 -13.14 5.46
C GLU A 324 16.09 -12.46 6.57
N ALA A 325 15.99 -12.79 7.79
CA ALA A 325 16.67 -12.24 8.95
C ALA A 325 15.72 -11.50 9.91
N SER A 326 14.73 -12.21 10.44
CA SER A 326 13.80 -11.61 11.37
C SER A 326 14.20 -11.86 12.83
N ASP A 327 14.30 -10.78 13.60
CA ASP A 327 14.32 -10.76 15.05
C ASP A 327 12.93 -10.40 15.64
N TRP A 328 11.88 -10.72 14.89
CA TRP A 328 10.50 -10.40 15.23
C TRP A 328 10.05 -11.10 16.52
N VAL A 329 9.55 -10.31 17.45
CA VAL A 329 8.89 -10.79 18.67
C VAL A 329 7.57 -10.06 18.81
N SER A 330 6.46 -10.80 18.81
CA SER A 330 5.15 -10.22 19.07
C SER A 330 4.99 -9.88 20.56
N LEU A 331 4.43 -8.71 20.80
CA LEU A 331 4.03 -8.23 22.13
C LEU A 331 2.52 -8.34 22.37
N GLU A 332 1.77 -8.73 21.33
CA GLU A 332 0.31 -8.82 21.40
C GLU A 332 -0.17 -10.24 21.67
N PRO A 333 -1.15 -10.41 22.52
CA PRO A 333 -1.77 -11.71 22.73
C PRO A 333 -2.49 -12.13 21.43
N ARG A 334 -2.44 -13.43 21.14
CA ARG A 334 -3.16 -13.99 20.00
C ARG A 334 -4.66 -13.79 20.18
N THR A 335 -5.29 -13.08 19.25
CA THR A 335 -6.74 -12.97 19.19
C THR A 335 -7.26 -13.97 18.19
N PRO A 336 -8.09 -14.95 18.58
CA PRO A 336 -8.68 -15.87 17.62
C PRO A 336 -9.42 -15.12 16.51
N PHE A 337 -9.21 -15.53 15.28
CA PHE A 337 -9.96 -14.99 14.15
C PHE A 337 -11.46 -15.19 14.39
N ARG A 338 -12.21 -14.10 14.33
CA ARG A 338 -13.67 -14.14 14.31
C ARG A 338 -14.15 -13.46 13.04
N ALA A 339 -14.69 -14.24 12.14
CA ALA A 339 -15.37 -13.69 10.96
C ALA A 339 -16.46 -12.71 11.42
N TYR A 340 -16.56 -11.56 10.74
CA TYR A 340 -17.70 -10.68 10.98
C TYR A 340 -18.99 -11.43 10.60
N PRO A 341 -20.02 -11.39 11.48
CA PRO A 341 -21.31 -11.98 11.11
C PRO A 341 -21.80 -11.30 9.84
N ARG A 342 -22.07 -12.08 8.81
CA ARG A 342 -22.72 -11.56 7.58
C ARG A 342 -24.01 -10.88 8.03
N ARG A 343 -24.15 -9.58 7.76
CA ARG A 343 -25.43 -8.89 7.97
C ARG A 343 -26.49 -9.64 7.17
N ARG A 344 -27.43 -10.27 7.87
CA ARG A 344 -28.66 -10.78 7.20
C ARG A 344 -29.28 -9.58 6.50
N LYS A 345 -29.41 -9.66 5.17
CA LYS A 345 -30.22 -8.67 4.44
C LYS A 345 -31.60 -8.71 5.10
N ARG A 346 -32.03 -7.62 5.70
CA ARG A 346 -33.42 -7.43 6.04
C ARG A 346 -34.14 -7.28 4.69
N HIS A 347 -34.96 -8.28 4.34
CA HIS A 347 -35.90 -8.20 3.24
C HIS A 347 -37.03 -7.21 3.61
#